data_ed3546d6b7ff6a8bdf97d97483fe0421
#
_entry.id   ed3546d6b7ff6a8bdf97d97483fe0421
#
_cell.length_a   1.000
_cell.length_b   1.000
_cell.length_c   1.000
_cell.angle_alpha   90.00
_cell.angle_beta   90.00
_cell.angle_gamma   90.00
#
_symmetry.space_group_name_H-M   'P 1'
#
loop_
_entity.id
_entity.type
_entity.pdbx_description
1 polymer ?
#
loop_
_entity_poly.entity_id
_entity_poly.type
_entity_poly.pdbx_seq_one_letter_code
_entity_poly.pdbx_strand_id
1 'polypeptide(L)'
;MSSRDAPLWKEALIYPRAVFSEDLKVSEKKIIDPQDKNLLVWNKFLVLSCILAVYVDPLFFYIPVYHDKERCLKIHKSLAHYITTVRTIVDLFYLIRIGLQFRTAYIAPSSRVFGRGELVIDPGQIARRYLQRYFIVDLLSVLPLPQIVVWRFLHRSHGSAVLGTKNFLFWIVIVQYIPRSIRILPLFSELKKTVGVITETAWAGAAYYLVWFVLAGHIFGAFWYLLAVERKNSCWEQACIKEKKCEIEYLYCGYEESESYKAWMSVSKDILDEHCVESEAYGEFDYGIYLAAVQSQVDSSEQFISKYFYCLWWGLRNLRYKLNLLLTYNNALVMIMGANGSSRA
;
A
#
# COMPACT_ATOMS: atom_id res chain seq x y z
N MET A 1 -65.82 -0.91 5.05
CA MET A 1 -65.38 -0.75 3.62
C MET A 1 -63.87 -0.89 3.60
N SER A 2 -63.41 -1.99 3.06
CA SER A 2 -62.06 -2.50 3.16
C SER A 2 -61.16 -1.86 2.11
N SER A 3 -60.09 -1.22 2.58
CA SER A 3 -59.01 -0.62 1.75
C SER A 3 -57.97 -1.68 1.36
N ARG A 4 -58.36 -2.75 0.67
CA ARG A 4 -57.47 -3.86 0.35
C ARG A 4 -57.19 -4.14 -1.13
N ASP A 5 -57.74 -3.32 -2.03
CA ASP A 5 -57.58 -3.52 -3.46
C ASP A 5 -56.89 -2.32 -4.12
N ALA A 6 -55.62 -2.10 -3.76
CA ALA A 6 -54.75 -1.32 -4.63
C ALA A 6 -54.31 -2.21 -5.80
N PRO A 7 -54.56 -1.80 -7.05
CA PRO A 7 -54.30 -2.66 -8.21
C PRO A 7 -52.79 -2.90 -8.33
N LEU A 8 -52.41 -4.15 -8.60
CA LEU A 8 -51.04 -4.67 -8.78
C LEU A 8 -50.12 -3.81 -9.67
N TRP A 9 -50.68 -3.03 -10.60
CA TRP A 9 -49.91 -2.10 -11.42
C TRP A 9 -49.39 -0.86 -10.66
N LYS A 10 -49.99 -0.46 -9.55
CA LYS A 10 -49.47 0.64 -8.72
C LYS A 10 -48.22 0.21 -7.92
N GLU A 11 -48.16 -1.03 -7.49
CA GLU A 11 -46.93 -1.57 -6.84
C GLU A 11 -45.79 -1.73 -7.84
N ALA A 12 -46.10 -2.12 -9.10
CA ALA A 12 -45.13 -2.21 -10.20
C ALA A 12 -44.51 -0.84 -10.59
N LEU A 13 -45.22 0.28 -10.36
CA LEU A 13 -44.72 1.64 -10.61
C LEU A 13 -43.80 2.16 -9.52
N ILE A 14 -43.94 1.64 -8.28
CA ILE A 14 -43.07 2.01 -7.15
C ILE A 14 -41.79 1.21 -7.20
N TYR A 15 -41.82 -0.03 -7.74
CA TYR A 15 -40.64 -0.91 -7.90
C TYR A 15 -40.53 -1.42 -9.33
N PRO A 16 -40.02 -0.63 -10.29
CA PRO A 16 -40.01 -1.00 -11.71
C PRO A 16 -39.15 -2.23 -12.08
N ARG A 17 -38.63 -2.95 -11.10
CA ARG A 17 -37.77 -4.13 -11.27
C ARG A 17 -38.20 -5.41 -10.56
N ALA A 18 -39.29 -5.41 -9.81
CA ALA A 18 -39.80 -6.61 -9.16
C ALA A 18 -40.63 -7.46 -10.12
N VAL A 19 -39.99 -7.97 -11.19
CA VAL A 19 -40.65 -8.83 -12.21
C VAL A 19 -40.71 -10.28 -11.73
N PHE A 20 -39.86 -10.68 -10.79
CA PHE A 20 -39.78 -12.04 -10.25
C PHE A 20 -40.08 -12.08 -8.76
N SER A 21 -40.64 -13.19 -8.27
CA SER A 21 -40.93 -13.40 -6.83
C SER A 21 -39.68 -13.33 -5.94
N GLU A 22 -38.50 -13.53 -6.50
CA GLU A 22 -37.22 -13.41 -5.84
C GLU A 22 -36.84 -11.95 -5.57
N ASP A 23 -37.14 -11.02 -6.49
CA ASP A 23 -36.91 -9.59 -6.33
C ASP A 23 -37.74 -9.00 -5.17
N LEU A 24 -38.98 -9.49 -4.98
CA LEU A 24 -39.83 -9.13 -3.86
C LEU A 24 -39.27 -9.60 -2.53
N LYS A 25 -38.75 -10.81 -2.46
CA LYS A 25 -38.12 -11.36 -1.24
C LYS A 25 -36.85 -10.59 -0.85
N VAL A 26 -36.08 -10.09 -1.82
CA VAL A 26 -34.90 -9.25 -1.59
C VAL A 26 -35.32 -7.93 -0.94
N SER A 27 -36.39 -7.30 -1.41
CA SER A 27 -36.93 -6.05 -0.85
C SER A 27 -37.40 -6.19 0.60
N GLU A 28 -38.10 -7.28 0.92
CA GLU A 28 -38.60 -7.54 2.28
C GLU A 28 -37.48 -7.72 3.33
N LYS A 29 -36.38 -8.40 2.95
CA LYS A 29 -35.27 -8.68 3.87
C LYS A 29 -34.21 -7.60 3.96
N LYS A 30 -34.36 -6.44 3.29
CA LYS A 30 -33.34 -5.37 3.20
C LYS A 30 -31.96 -5.88 2.74
N ILE A 31 -31.97 -6.88 1.86
CA ILE A 31 -30.76 -7.45 1.26
C ILE A 31 -30.54 -6.76 -0.08
N ILE A 32 -29.29 -6.45 -0.38
CA ILE A 32 -28.89 -5.71 -1.57
C ILE A 32 -28.64 -6.70 -2.71
N ASP A 33 -29.27 -6.44 -3.85
CA ASP A 33 -29.00 -7.18 -5.09
C ASP A 33 -27.59 -6.83 -5.60
N PRO A 34 -26.75 -7.80 -5.96
CA PRO A 34 -25.43 -7.55 -6.55
C PRO A 34 -25.48 -6.76 -7.87
N GLN A 35 -26.64 -6.71 -8.54
CA GLN A 35 -26.86 -5.96 -9.80
C GLN A 35 -27.47 -4.57 -9.57
N ASP A 36 -27.73 -4.14 -8.34
CA ASP A 36 -28.28 -2.82 -8.04
C ASP A 36 -27.34 -1.71 -8.58
N LYS A 37 -27.94 -0.72 -9.24
CA LYS A 37 -27.22 0.45 -9.79
C LYS A 37 -26.44 1.21 -8.72
N ASN A 38 -27.04 1.39 -7.55
CA ASN A 38 -26.41 2.09 -6.44
C ASN A 38 -25.18 1.33 -5.91
N LEU A 39 -25.29 0.00 -5.80
CA LEU A 39 -24.16 -0.84 -5.41
C LEU A 39 -23.04 -0.82 -6.47
N LEU A 40 -23.37 -0.79 -7.75
CA LEU A 40 -22.38 -0.68 -8.82
C LEU A 40 -21.64 0.65 -8.80
N VAL A 41 -22.33 1.76 -8.53
CA VAL A 41 -21.70 3.08 -8.33
C VAL A 41 -20.80 3.05 -7.11
N TRP A 42 -21.27 2.49 -5.98
CA TRP A 42 -20.49 2.33 -4.77
C TRP A 42 -19.24 1.48 -4.99
N ASN A 43 -19.33 0.39 -5.74
CA ASN A 43 -18.18 -0.43 -6.10
C ASN A 43 -17.11 0.34 -6.90
N LYS A 44 -17.50 1.30 -7.75
CA LYS A 44 -16.54 2.19 -8.44
C LYS A 44 -15.77 3.08 -7.46
N PHE A 45 -16.46 3.67 -6.48
CA PHE A 45 -15.78 4.45 -5.42
C PHE A 45 -14.86 3.58 -4.57
N LEU A 46 -15.26 2.34 -4.28
CA LEU A 46 -14.42 1.39 -3.56
C LEU A 46 -13.15 1.01 -4.35
N VAL A 47 -13.26 0.82 -5.67
CA VAL A 47 -12.07 0.57 -6.52
C VAL A 47 -11.13 1.76 -6.46
N LEU A 48 -11.65 2.99 -6.58
CA LEU A 48 -10.83 4.20 -6.48
C LEU A 48 -10.15 4.32 -5.12
N SER A 49 -10.87 4.05 -4.03
CA SER A 49 -10.28 4.06 -2.67
C SER A 49 -9.23 2.97 -2.48
N CYS A 50 -9.40 1.78 -3.09
CA CYS A 50 -8.40 0.72 -3.07
C CYS A 50 -7.12 1.13 -3.81
N ILE A 51 -7.24 1.76 -4.98
CA ILE A 51 -6.10 2.29 -5.72
C ILE A 51 -5.37 3.34 -4.87
N LEU A 52 -6.12 4.28 -4.30
CA LEU A 52 -5.56 5.31 -3.42
C LEU A 52 -4.85 4.71 -2.21
N ALA A 53 -5.41 3.66 -1.59
CA ALA A 53 -4.79 2.96 -0.46
C ALA A 53 -3.41 2.41 -0.82
N VAL A 54 -3.30 1.74 -1.96
CA VAL A 54 -2.04 1.13 -2.42
C VAL A 54 -0.98 2.19 -2.76
N TYR A 55 -1.39 3.40 -3.17
CA TYR A 55 -0.47 4.53 -3.35
C TYR A 55 -0.08 5.21 -2.03
N VAL A 56 -0.97 5.24 -1.04
CA VAL A 56 -0.71 5.93 0.24
C VAL A 56 0.16 5.09 1.18
N ASP A 57 0.00 3.77 1.18
CA ASP A 57 0.71 2.91 2.12
C ASP A 57 2.24 2.99 2.03
N PRO A 58 2.90 3.00 0.85
CA PRO A 58 4.35 3.14 0.77
C PRO A 58 4.86 4.52 1.22
N LEU A 59 3.99 5.54 1.29
CA LEU A 59 4.39 6.87 1.75
C LEU A 59 4.81 6.88 3.22
N PHE A 60 4.36 5.91 4.03
CA PHE A 60 4.81 5.75 5.41
C PHE A 60 6.32 5.55 5.52
N PHE A 61 6.96 5.02 4.48
CA PHE A 61 8.40 4.81 4.45
C PHE A 61 9.21 6.10 4.35
N TYR A 62 8.59 7.22 3.94
CA TYR A 62 9.23 8.53 3.87
C TYR A 62 9.14 9.35 5.17
N ILE A 63 8.51 8.81 6.22
CA ILE A 63 8.33 9.49 7.51
C ILE A 63 9.67 9.69 8.26
N PRO A 64 10.58 8.70 8.35
CA PRO A 64 11.87 8.91 8.98
C PRO A 64 12.77 9.79 8.11
N VAL A 65 13.41 10.79 8.72
CA VAL A 65 14.29 11.77 8.04
C VAL A 65 15.50 12.05 8.94
N TYR A 66 16.69 12.11 8.36
CA TYR A 66 17.87 12.56 9.07
C TYR A 66 17.94 14.08 9.17
N HIS A 67 18.34 14.56 10.32
CA HIS A 67 18.66 15.97 10.53
C HIS A 67 20.18 16.11 10.61
N ASP A 68 20.80 16.49 9.48
CA ASP A 68 22.27 16.51 9.36
C ASP A 68 22.95 17.46 10.35
N LYS A 69 22.31 18.59 10.70
CA LYS A 69 22.86 19.55 11.67
C LYS A 69 22.93 18.99 13.08
N GLU A 70 21.93 18.21 13.48
CA GLU A 70 21.77 17.62 14.82
C GLU A 70 22.24 16.17 14.86
N ARG A 71 22.69 15.61 13.73
CA ARG A 71 23.16 14.22 13.63
C ARG A 71 22.21 13.20 14.24
N CYS A 72 20.92 13.42 14.08
CA CYS A 72 19.90 12.53 14.63
C CYS A 72 18.81 12.18 13.63
N LEU A 73 18.16 11.05 13.86
CA LEU A 73 16.99 10.59 13.10
C LEU A 73 15.72 11.18 13.72
N LYS A 74 14.93 11.89 12.91
CA LYS A 74 13.65 12.46 13.35
C LYS A 74 12.48 11.99 12.48
N ILE A 75 11.26 12.19 12.99
CA ILE A 75 10.02 11.91 12.28
C ILE A 75 9.47 13.20 11.68
N HIS A 76 9.17 13.18 10.39
CA HIS A 76 8.52 14.29 9.70
C HIS A 76 7.04 14.40 10.10
N LYS A 77 6.76 15.18 11.17
CA LYS A 77 5.44 15.25 11.82
C LYS A 77 4.31 15.65 10.86
N SER A 78 4.51 16.67 10.02
CA SER A 78 3.48 17.14 9.09
C SER A 78 3.11 16.06 8.05
N LEU A 79 4.10 15.36 7.49
CA LEU A 79 3.89 14.26 6.56
C LEU A 79 3.15 13.09 7.24
N ALA A 80 3.58 12.74 8.45
CA ALA A 80 2.95 11.67 9.24
C ALA A 80 1.46 11.96 9.51
N HIS A 81 1.11 13.18 9.89
CA HIS A 81 -0.29 13.59 10.07
C HIS A 81 -1.09 13.51 8.77
N TYR A 82 -0.53 14.02 7.68
CA TYR A 82 -1.22 13.99 6.38
C TYR A 82 -1.50 12.56 5.93
N ILE A 83 -0.49 11.69 5.93
CA ILE A 83 -0.61 10.30 5.48
C ILE A 83 -1.60 9.52 6.37
N THR A 84 -1.50 9.67 7.70
CA THR A 84 -2.42 8.98 8.62
C THR A 84 -3.87 9.45 8.44
N THR A 85 -4.11 10.73 8.17
CA THR A 85 -5.45 11.27 7.91
C THR A 85 -6.02 10.68 6.62
N VAL A 86 -5.27 10.76 5.51
CA VAL A 86 -5.73 10.20 4.23
C VAL A 86 -5.99 8.70 4.34
N ARG A 87 -5.11 7.96 5.01
CA ARG A 87 -5.29 6.53 5.24
C ARG A 87 -6.55 6.24 6.06
N THR A 88 -6.82 7.01 7.11
CA THR A 88 -8.02 6.82 7.95
C THR A 88 -9.30 7.01 7.14
N ILE A 89 -9.33 8.00 6.24
CA ILE A 89 -10.46 8.22 5.33
C ILE A 89 -10.66 7.00 4.42
N VAL A 90 -9.57 6.48 3.85
CA VAL A 90 -9.62 5.29 3.00
C VAL A 90 -10.09 4.05 3.77
N ASP A 91 -9.60 3.87 5.00
CA ASP A 91 -10.00 2.75 5.87
C ASP A 91 -11.49 2.80 6.21
N LEU A 92 -12.09 4.00 6.31
CA LEU A 92 -13.54 4.15 6.50
C LEU A 92 -14.34 3.58 5.31
N PHE A 93 -13.89 3.79 4.07
CA PHE A 93 -14.53 3.17 2.90
C PHE A 93 -14.45 1.64 2.95
N TYR A 94 -13.33 1.08 3.41
CA TYR A 94 -13.21 -0.36 3.61
C TYR A 94 -14.15 -0.89 4.70
N LEU A 95 -14.34 -0.16 5.81
CA LEU A 95 -15.30 -0.53 6.86
C LEU A 95 -16.73 -0.56 6.33
N ILE A 96 -17.13 0.46 5.55
CA ILE A 96 -18.44 0.49 4.91
C ILE A 96 -18.61 -0.71 3.98
N ARG A 97 -17.56 -1.05 3.22
CA ARG A 97 -17.58 -2.25 2.37
C ARG A 97 -17.82 -3.53 3.15
N ILE A 98 -17.14 -3.73 4.29
CA ILE A 98 -17.36 -4.89 5.16
C ILE A 98 -18.85 -4.98 5.55
N GLY A 99 -19.45 -3.85 5.95
CA GLY A 99 -20.87 -3.78 6.27
C GLY A 99 -21.79 -4.13 5.09
N LEU A 100 -21.47 -3.66 3.89
CA LEU A 100 -22.22 -3.98 2.67
C LEU A 100 -22.10 -5.45 2.29
N GLN A 101 -20.94 -6.09 2.46
CA GLN A 101 -20.72 -7.51 2.15
C GLN A 101 -21.61 -8.43 2.99
N PHE A 102 -21.91 -8.07 4.24
CA PHE A 102 -22.85 -8.82 5.06
C PHE A 102 -24.30 -8.75 4.59
N ARG A 103 -24.63 -7.78 3.73
CA ARG A 103 -25.98 -7.53 3.23
C ARG A 103 -26.12 -7.74 1.71
N THR A 104 -25.08 -8.11 1.00
CA THR A 104 -25.12 -8.33 -0.45
C THR A 104 -25.37 -9.80 -0.75
N ALA A 105 -26.46 -10.10 -1.47
CA ALA A 105 -26.78 -11.43 -1.95
C ALA A 105 -25.69 -11.97 -2.89
N TYR A 106 -25.61 -13.28 -3.04
CA TYR A 106 -24.67 -13.91 -3.96
C TYR A 106 -25.32 -15.04 -4.76
N ILE A 107 -24.75 -15.33 -5.92
CA ILE A 107 -25.20 -16.39 -6.81
C ILE A 107 -24.52 -17.71 -6.44
N ALA A 108 -25.28 -18.78 -6.14
CA ALA A 108 -24.75 -20.09 -5.78
C ALA A 108 -24.03 -20.75 -6.97
N PRO A 109 -22.83 -21.36 -6.77
CA PRO A 109 -22.06 -21.97 -7.86
C PRO A 109 -22.77 -23.13 -8.55
N SER A 110 -23.56 -23.91 -7.81
CA SER A 110 -24.30 -25.08 -8.30
C SER A 110 -25.39 -24.77 -9.32
N SER A 111 -25.86 -23.53 -9.36
CA SER A 111 -26.95 -23.11 -10.22
C SER A 111 -26.50 -22.57 -11.59
N ARG A 112 -25.20 -22.52 -11.85
CA ARG A 112 -24.64 -22.05 -13.13
C ARG A 112 -24.90 -22.98 -14.30
N VAL A 113 -25.31 -24.23 -14.05
CA VAL A 113 -25.53 -25.26 -15.08
C VAL A 113 -26.79 -24.99 -15.89
N PHE A 114 -27.75 -24.24 -15.37
CA PHE A 114 -29.04 -23.96 -16.05
C PHE A 114 -29.28 -22.48 -16.41
N GLY A 115 -28.23 -21.70 -16.64
CA GLY A 115 -28.31 -20.36 -17.27
C GLY A 115 -28.57 -19.20 -16.30
N ARG A 116 -29.34 -19.32 -15.23
CA ARG A 116 -29.47 -18.34 -14.14
C ARG A 116 -29.21 -19.00 -12.81
N GLY A 117 -28.14 -18.60 -12.15
CA GLY A 117 -27.83 -19.08 -10.82
C GLY A 117 -28.89 -18.65 -9.80
N GLU A 118 -29.18 -19.53 -8.84
CA GLU A 118 -30.08 -19.24 -7.72
C GLU A 118 -29.46 -18.16 -6.83
N LEU A 119 -30.21 -17.05 -6.61
CA LEU A 119 -29.78 -15.95 -5.75
C LEU A 119 -29.99 -16.34 -4.28
N VAL A 120 -28.94 -16.45 -3.51
CA VAL A 120 -29.02 -16.73 -2.06
C VAL A 120 -29.27 -15.45 -1.29
N ILE A 121 -30.44 -15.36 -0.65
CA ILE A 121 -30.96 -14.17 0.04
C ILE A 121 -30.93 -14.36 1.59
N ASP A 122 -30.60 -15.55 2.07
CA ASP A 122 -30.56 -15.83 3.50
C ASP A 122 -29.38 -15.12 4.18
N PRO A 123 -29.63 -14.19 5.14
CA PRO A 123 -28.59 -13.46 5.85
C PRO A 123 -27.57 -14.35 6.55
N GLY A 124 -28.05 -15.49 7.09
CA GLY A 124 -27.18 -16.43 7.80
C GLY A 124 -26.17 -17.10 6.88
N GLN A 125 -26.61 -17.52 5.70
CA GLN A 125 -25.72 -18.13 4.70
C GLN A 125 -24.75 -17.09 4.10
N ILE A 126 -25.20 -15.86 3.85
CA ILE A 126 -24.37 -14.76 3.37
C ILE A 126 -23.25 -14.47 4.38
N ALA A 127 -23.61 -14.26 5.66
CA ALA A 127 -22.65 -13.97 6.72
C ALA A 127 -21.63 -15.11 6.91
N ARG A 128 -22.11 -16.37 6.97
CA ARG A 128 -21.23 -17.54 7.13
C ARG A 128 -20.23 -17.66 5.99
N ARG A 129 -20.68 -17.50 4.74
CA ARG A 129 -19.80 -17.55 3.56
C ARG A 129 -18.76 -16.45 3.58
N TYR A 130 -19.15 -15.21 3.93
CA TYR A 130 -18.25 -14.08 4.00
C TYR A 130 -17.21 -14.26 5.10
N LEU A 131 -17.62 -14.65 6.31
CA LEU A 131 -16.73 -14.92 7.45
C LEU A 131 -15.68 -15.99 7.13
N GLN A 132 -16.08 -17.06 6.44
CA GLN A 132 -15.18 -18.18 6.13
C GLN A 132 -14.16 -17.88 5.02
N ARG A 133 -14.45 -16.93 4.11
CA ARG A 133 -13.62 -16.74 2.91
C ARG A 133 -12.88 -15.42 2.84
N TYR A 134 -13.52 -14.33 3.22
CA TYR A 134 -13.02 -12.99 2.92
C TYR A 134 -12.83 -12.09 4.15
N PHE A 135 -13.55 -12.35 5.22
CA PHE A 135 -13.60 -11.48 6.38
C PHE A 135 -12.23 -11.22 7.02
N ILE A 136 -11.40 -12.28 7.17
CA ILE A 136 -10.07 -12.15 7.80
C ILE A 136 -9.18 -11.22 6.98
N VAL A 137 -9.20 -11.36 5.64
CA VAL A 137 -8.39 -10.51 4.74
C VAL A 137 -8.87 -9.06 4.80
N ASP A 138 -10.20 -8.84 4.81
CA ASP A 138 -10.78 -7.52 4.92
C ASP A 138 -10.48 -6.88 6.28
N LEU A 139 -10.60 -7.64 7.36
CA LEU A 139 -10.29 -7.18 8.70
C LEU A 139 -8.82 -6.76 8.84
N LEU A 140 -7.88 -7.60 8.38
CA LEU A 140 -6.45 -7.27 8.38
C LEU A 140 -6.14 -6.01 7.57
N SER A 141 -6.87 -5.80 6.46
CA SER A 141 -6.70 -4.63 5.61
C SER A 141 -7.13 -3.32 6.27
N VAL A 142 -8.11 -3.38 7.20
CA VAL A 142 -8.71 -2.20 7.84
C VAL A 142 -8.08 -1.86 9.19
N LEU A 143 -7.34 -2.79 9.81
CA LEU A 143 -6.72 -2.54 11.11
C LEU A 143 -5.81 -1.29 11.06
N PRO A 144 -6.05 -0.27 11.92
CA PRO A 144 -5.30 0.99 11.90
C PRO A 144 -3.92 0.86 12.58
N LEU A 145 -3.20 -0.25 12.34
CA LEU A 145 -1.93 -0.52 13.02
C LEU A 145 -0.84 0.52 12.70
N PRO A 146 -0.59 0.92 11.42
CA PRO A 146 0.41 1.93 11.15
C PRO A 146 0.05 3.30 11.75
N GLN A 147 -1.24 3.65 11.75
CA GLN A 147 -1.71 4.90 12.35
C GLN A 147 -1.48 4.92 13.87
N ILE A 148 -1.81 3.82 14.56
CA ILE A 148 -1.58 3.68 16.01
C ILE A 148 -0.10 3.80 16.33
N VAL A 149 0.75 3.12 15.55
CA VAL A 149 2.19 3.16 15.71
C VAL A 149 2.71 4.58 15.51
N VAL A 150 2.39 5.24 14.40
CA VAL A 150 2.82 6.62 14.11
C VAL A 150 2.31 7.57 15.20
N TRP A 151 1.05 7.46 15.62
CA TRP A 151 0.46 8.31 16.66
C TRP A 151 1.15 8.13 18.01
N ARG A 152 1.47 6.89 18.38
CA ARG A 152 2.19 6.60 19.61
C ARG A 152 3.61 7.19 19.61
N PHE A 153 4.24 7.31 18.43
CA PHE A 153 5.53 7.94 18.26
C PHE A 153 5.51 9.45 18.34
N LEU A 154 4.52 10.06 17.71
CA LEU A 154 4.35 11.49 17.77
C LEU A 154 4.21 12.00 19.23
N HIS A 155 3.73 11.12 20.14
CA HIS A 155 3.59 11.44 21.58
C HIS A 155 4.80 11.06 22.44
N ARG A 156 5.64 10.12 22.00
CA ARG A 156 6.84 9.67 22.75
C ARG A 156 8.10 9.99 21.94
N SER A 157 8.46 11.26 21.89
CA SER A 157 9.62 11.74 21.14
C SER A 157 10.94 11.59 21.89
N HIS A 158 11.21 10.49 22.60
CA HIS A 158 12.48 10.29 23.31
C HIS A 158 13.12 8.96 22.92
N GLY A 159 14.31 9.03 22.34
CA GLY A 159 15.38 8.05 22.31
C GLY A 159 15.07 6.64 21.78
N SER A 160 15.48 5.65 22.53
CA SER A 160 15.49 4.23 22.16
C SER A 160 14.12 3.62 21.73
N ALA A 161 13.00 4.26 22.10
CA ALA A 161 11.68 3.85 21.63
C ALA A 161 11.51 4.01 20.11
N VAL A 162 12.26 4.90 19.46
CA VAL A 162 12.21 5.13 17.99
C VAL A 162 12.79 3.94 17.24
N LEU A 163 13.89 3.36 17.73
CA LEU A 163 14.57 2.23 17.08
C LEU A 163 13.68 0.98 16.98
N GLY A 164 13.13 0.54 18.10
CA GLY A 164 12.25 -0.65 18.13
C GLY A 164 11.03 -0.51 17.23
N THR A 165 10.56 0.71 17.05
CA THR A 165 9.32 0.95 16.31
C THR A 165 9.57 1.15 14.82
N LYS A 166 10.74 1.61 14.38
CA LYS A 166 11.08 1.67 12.95
C LYS A 166 10.91 0.29 12.30
N ASN A 167 11.53 -0.74 12.88
CA ASN A 167 11.43 -2.11 12.41
C ASN A 167 9.99 -2.66 12.50
N PHE A 168 9.28 -2.35 13.58
CA PHE A 168 7.90 -2.76 13.78
C PHE A 168 6.96 -2.10 12.75
N LEU A 169 7.14 -0.82 12.47
CA LEU A 169 6.36 -0.08 11.47
C LEU A 169 6.58 -0.66 10.06
N PHE A 170 7.83 -0.97 9.72
CA PHE A 170 8.19 -1.60 8.46
C PHE A 170 7.41 -2.91 8.25
N TRP A 171 7.46 -3.84 9.21
CA TRP A 171 6.77 -5.11 9.10
C TRP A 171 5.26 -4.97 9.08
N ILE A 172 4.68 -4.07 9.89
CA ILE A 172 3.24 -3.81 9.90
C ILE A 172 2.76 -3.29 8.54
N VAL A 173 3.48 -2.31 7.97
CA VAL A 173 3.10 -1.75 6.66
C VAL A 173 3.15 -2.85 5.60
N ILE A 174 4.20 -3.67 5.56
CA ILE A 174 4.30 -4.78 4.59
C ILE A 174 3.18 -5.80 4.76
N VAL A 175 2.96 -6.28 5.99
CA VAL A 175 1.94 -7.30 6.28
C VAL A 175 0.54 -6.82 5.90
N GLN A 176 0.24 -5.54 6.07
CA GLN A 176 -1.05 -4.97 5.66
C GLN A 176 -1.11 -4.61 4.17
N TYR A 177 0.02 -4.29 3.55
CA TYR A 177 0.09 -3.95 2.14
C TYR A 177 -0.31 -5.12 1.24
N ILE A 178 0.11 -6.36 1.59
CA ILE A 178 -0.18 -7.56 0.81
C ILE A 178 -1.68 -7.81 0.67
N PRO A 179 -2.50 -7.91 1.75
CA PRO A 179 -3.93 -8.14 1.62
C PRO A 179 -4.66 -7.01 0.88
N ARG A 180 -4.22 -5.76 1.04
CA ARG A 180 -4.78 -4.61 0.28
C ARG A 180 -4.49 -4.72 -1.22
N SER A 181 -3.27 -5.07 -1.60
CA SER A 181 -2.87 -5.23 -3.00
C SER A 181 -3.60 -6.39 -3.68
N ILE A 182 -3.73 -7.52 -3.01
CA ILE A 182 -4.46 -8.69 -3.50
C ILE A 182 -5.94 -8.34 -3.76
N ARG A 183 -6.53 -7.47 -2.93
CA ARG A 183 -7.92 -7.04 -3.04
C ARG A 183 -8.23 -6.24 -4.31
N ILE A 184 -7.25 -5.56 -4.87
CA ILE A 184 -7.42 -4.80 -6.12
C ILE A 184 -7.75 -5.74 -7.30
N LEU A 185 -7.15 -6.93 -7.34
CA LEU A 185 -7.28 -7.85 -8.49
C LEU A 185 -8.73 -8.25 -8.79
N PRO A 186 -9.54 -8.76 -7.83
CA PRO A 186 -10.94 -9.11 -8.11
C PRO A 186 -11.79 -7.88 -8.44
N LEU A 187 -11.54 -6.74 -7.78
CA LEU A 187 -12.25 -5.50 -8.05
C LEU A 187 -11.99 -4.98 -9.46
N PHE A 188 -10.75 -5.07 -9.94
CA PHE A 188 -10.43 -4.73 -11.32
C PHE A 188 -11.10 -5.66 -12.32
N SER A 189 -11.23 -6.95 -12.02
CA SER A 189 -11.93 -7.90 -12.89
C SER A 189 -13.43 -7.61 -12.99
N GLU A 190 -14.06 -7.20 -11.90
CA GLU A 190 -15.45 -6.75 -11.88
C GLU A 190 -15.63 -5.45 -12.65
N LEU A 191 -14.72 -4.49 -12.50
CA LEU A 191 -14.76 -3.24 -13.24
C LEU A 191 -14.60 -3.46 -14.74
N LYS A 192 -13.68 -4.33 -15.19
CA LYS A 192 -13.53 -4.71 -16.59
C LYS A 192 -14.85 -5.26 -17.19
N LYS A 193 -15.54 -6.12 -16.46
CA LYS A 193 -16.83 -6.67 -16.91
C LYS A 193 -17.91 -5.59 -17.06
N THR A 194 -17.87 -4.54 -16.22
CA THR A 194 -18.86 -3.46 -16.22
C THR A 194 -18.56 -2.40 -17.28
N VAL A 195 -17.28 -2.13 -17.55
CA VAL A 195 -16.83 -1.08 -18.50
C VAL A 195 -16.78 -1.60 -19.94
N GLY A 196 -16.79 -2.93 -20.14
CA GLY A 196 -16.96 -3.58 -21.46
C GLY A 196 -16.00 -3.09 -22.54
N VAL A 197 -16.54 -2.54 -23.60
CA VAL A 197 -15.86 -2.18 -24.86
C VAL A 197 -14.68 -1.20 -24.70
N ILE A 198 -14.64 -0.36 -23.68
CA ILE A 198 -13.57 0.64 -23.51
C ILE A 198 -12.22 -0.03 -23.19
N THR A 199 -12.23 -1.22 -22.57
CA THR A 199 -10.98 -1.92 -22.20
C THR A 199 -10.33 -2.67 -23.38
N GLU A 200 -11.01 -2.80 -24.51
CA GLU A 200 -10.48 -3.46 -25.71
C GLU A 200 -9.62 -2.52 -26.59
N THR A 201 -9.60 -1.23 -26.27
CA THR A 201 -8.77 -0.29 -27.01
C THR A 201 -7.28 -0.42 -26.62
N ALA A 202 -6.40 -0.32 -27.59
CA ALA A 202 -4.94 -0.38 -27.38
C ALA A 202 -4.45 0.66 -26.34
N TRP A 203 -5.06 1.84 -26.32
CA TRP A 203 -4.76 2.91 -25.36
C TRP A 203 -5.10 2.55 -23.91
N ALA A 204 -6.23 1.87 -23.69
CA ALA A 204 -6.61 1.43 -22.36
C ALA A 204 -5.65 0.36 -21.82
N GLY A 205 -5.19 -0.55 -22.68
CA GLY A 205 -4.15 -1.51 -22.36
C GLY A 205 -2.84 -0.84 -22.00
N ALA A 206 -2.39 0.12 -22.79
CA ALA A 206 -1.16 0.88 -22.53
C ALA A 206 -1.25 1.66 -21.19
N ALA A 207 -2.36 2.36 -20.96
CA ALA A 207 -2.60 3.08 -19.71
C ALA A 207 -2.60 2.15 -18.49
N TYR A 208 -3.21 0.98 -18.61
CA TYR A 208 -3.20 -0.04 -17.55
C TYR A 208 -1.78 -0.46 -17.16
N TYR A 209 -0.95 -0.81 -18.14
CA TYR A 209 0.43 -1.21 -17.87
C TYR A 209 1.28 -0.05 -17.34
N LEU A 210 1.04 1.18 -17.82
CA LEU A 210 1.73 2.37 -17.33
C LEU A 210 1.42 2.61 -15.85
N VAL A 211 0.16 2.50 -15.43
CA VAL A 211 -0.24 2.64 -14.01
C VAL A 211 0.48 1.62 -13.13
N TRP A 212 0.53 0.35 -13.55
CA TRP A 212 1.23 -0.69 -12.81
C TRP A 212 2.74 -0.47 -12.77
N PHE A 213 3.33 0.01 -13.87
CA PHE A 213 4.75 0.33 -13.93
C PHE A 213 5.13 1.49 -12.99
N VAL A 214 4.33 2.57 -13.00
CA VAL A 214 4.53 3.71 -12.08
C VAL A 214 4.33 3.28 -10.63
N LEU A 215 3.30 2.48 -10.33
CA LEU A 215 3.06 1.94 -8.99
C LEU A 215 4.23 1.07 -8.51
N ALA A 216 4.75 0.19 -9.36
CA ALA A 216 5.93 -0.60 -9.02
C ALA A 216 7.14 0.30 -8.75
N GLY A 217 7.40 1.32 -9.59
CA GLY A 217 8.46 2.30 -9.37
C GLY A 217 8.31 3.05 -8.06
N HIS A 218 7.08 3.44 -7.70
CA HIS A 218 6.75 4.08 -6.44
C HIS A 218 7.06 3.18 -5.23
N ILE A 219 6.65 1.91 -5.27
CA ILE A 219 6.90 0.94 -4.21
C ILE A 219 8.41 0.72 -4.04
N PHE A 220 9.12 0.40 -5.14
CA PHE A 220 10.56 0.17 -5.09
C PHE A 220 11.34 1.40 -4.65
N GLY A 221 10.94 2.60 -5.08
CA GLY A 221 11.54 3.87 -4.67
C GLY A 221 11.36 4.13 -3.18
N ALA A 222 10.17 3.87 -2.63
CA ALA A 222 9.88 4.02 -1.22
C ALA A 222 10.67 3.02 -0.34
N PHE A 223 10.78 1.77 -0.77
CA PHE A 223 11.63 0.77 -0.12
C PHE A 223 13.11 1.16 -0.16
N TRP A 224 13.60 1.59 -1.31
CA TRP A 224 14.99 2.02 -1.44
C TRP A 224 15.32 3.19 -0.51
N TYR A 225 14.42 4.17 -0.40
CA TYR A 225 14.58 5.27 0.54
C TYR A 225 14.67 4.78 1.99
N LEU A 226 13.71 3.96 2.44
CA LEU A 226 13.71 3.44 3.81
C LEU A 226 14.98 2.65 4.13
N LEU A 227 15.41 1.79 3.19
CA LEU A 227 16.61 1.00 3.35
C LEU A 227 17.88 1.85 3.31
N ALA A 228 17.88 2.98 2.56
CA ALA A 228 18.99 3.94 2.59
C ALA A 228 19.10 4.62 3.96
N VAL A 229 17.97 5.05 4.54
CA VAL A 229 17.92 5.56 5.91
C VAL A 229 18.40 4.53 6.91
N GLU A 230 18.00 3.26 6.75
CA GLU A 230 18.46 2.15 7.59
C GLU A 230 19.97 1.92 7.47
N ARG A 231 20.49 1.97 6.25
CA ARG A 231 21.92 1.76 6.00
C ARG A 231 22.78 2.87 6.61
N LYS A 232 22.33 4.14 6.50
CA LYS A 232 22.99 5.27 7.18
C LYS A 232 22.96 5.12 8.69
N ASN A 233 21.82 4.74 9.26
CA ASN A 233 21.68 4.46 10.68
C ASN A 233 22.65 3.37 11.15
N SER A 234 22.78 2.29 10.37
CA SER A 234 23.70 1.19 10.69
C SER A 234 25.15 1.64 10.70
N CYS A 235 25.54 2.56 9.79
CA CYS A 235 26.88 3.15 9.84
C CYS A 235 27.10 3.91 11.15
N TRP A 236 26.20 4.80 11.50
CA TRP A 236 26.29 5.63 12.68
C TRP A 236 26.31 4.81 13.98
N GLU A 237 25.47 3.78 14.08
CA GLU A 237 25.47 2.85 15.21
C GLU A 237 26.81 2.10 15.34
N GLN A 238 27.34 1.60 14.21
CA GLN A 238 28.63 0.89 14.21
C GLN A 238 29.79 1.79 14.60
N ALA A 239 29.83 3.03 14.09
CA ALA A 239 30.84 4.02 14.48
C ALA A 239 30.79 4.33 15.98
N CYS A 240 29.58 4.53 16.53
CA CYS A 240 29.38 4.76 17.96
C CYS A 240 29.83 3.58 18.82
N ILE A 241 29.54 2.35 18.42
CA ILE A 241 29.96 1.14 19.17
C ILE A 241 31.49 0.99 19.15
N LYS A 242 32.14 1.28 18.01
CA LYS A 242 33.57 1.15 17.82
C LYS A 242 34.34 2.09 18.75
N GLU A 243 33.93 3.34 18.86
CA GLU A 243 34.66 4.37 19.60
C GLU A 243 34.30 4.47 21.09
N LYS A 244 33.29 3.77 21.59
CA LYS A 244 32.85 3.71 23.00
C LYS A 244 32.60 5.07 23.69
N LYS A 245 32.70 6.18 22.96
CA LYS A 245 32.48 7.56 23.43
C LYS A 245 31.18 8.14 22.92
N CYS A 246 30.47 7.38 22.13
CA CYS A 246 29.24 7.76 21.47
C CYS A 246 28.06 7.00 22.08
N GLU A 247 27.00 7.71 22.44
CA GLU A 247 25.78 7.11 22.98
C GLU A 247 24.73 6.97 21.87
N ILE A 248 24.29 5.74 21.61
CA ILE A 248 23.35 5.40 20.54
C ILE A 248 22.01 6.11 20.73
N GLU A 249 21.60 6.38 21.97
CA GLU A 249 20.34 7.08 22.25
C GLU A 249 20.28 8.48 21.64
N TYR A 250 21.41 9.17 21.56
CA TYR A 250 21.49 10.52 20.98
C TYR A 250 21.46 10.55 19.45
N LEU A 251 21.58 9.41 18.78
CA LEU A 251 21.32 9.31 17.34
C LEU A 251 19.83 9.49 16.98
N TYR A 252 18.95 9.57 17.99
CA TYR A 252 17.53 9.85 17.84
C TYR A 252 17.20 11.21 18.43
N CYS A 253 16.59 12.11 17.63
CA CYS A 253 16.30 13.46 18.06
C CYS A 253 15.36 13.49 19.28
N GLY A 254 15.47 14.56 20.09
CA GLY A 254 14.66 14.75 21.31
C GLY A 254 15.48 15.06 22.56
N TYR A 255 16.79 15.17 22.44
CA TYR A 255 17.72 15.49 23.55
C TYR A 255 18.45 16.83 23.36
N GLU A 256 18.04 17.64 22.39
CA GLU A 256 18.74 18.84 21.92
C GLU A 256 18.97 19.89 23.03
N GLU A 257 18.11 19.93 24.05
CA GLU A 257 18.23 20.86 25.18
C GLU A 257 19.17 20.38 26.28
N SER A 258 19.61 19.11 26.24
CA SER A 258 20.50 18.54 27.29
C SER A 258 21.96 18.99 27.10
N GLU A 259 22.60 19.38 28.20
CA GLU A 259 24.05 19.69 28.20
C GLU A 259 24.88 18.45 27.82
N SER A 260 24.46 17.25 28.21
CA SER A 260 25.09 15.98 27.84
C SER A 260 25.06 15.75 26.34
N TYR A 261 23.95 16.12 25.67
CA TYR A 261 23.82 16.03 24.23
C TYR A 261 24.77 17.01 23.52
N LYS A 262 24.91 18.23 24.00
CA LYS A 262 25.82 19.23 23.40
C LYS A 262 27.27 18.77 23.50
N ALA A 263 27.68 18.19 24.63
CA ALA A 263 28.98 17.60 24.80
C ALA A 263 29.19 16.39 23.86
N TRP A 264 28.21 15.51 23.77
CA TRP A 264 28.22 14.39 22.84
C TRP A 264 28.31 14.84 21.37
N MET A 265 27.60 15.88 20.99
CA MET A 265 27.59 16.40 19.62
C MET A 265 28.99 16.87 19.17
N SER A 266 29.75 17.50 20.05
CA SER A 266 31.10 17.97 19.74
C SER A 266 32.08 16.83 19.43
N VAL A 267 31.91 15.67 20.06
CA VAL A 267 32.74 14.48 19.86
C VAL A 267 32.24 13.59 18.75
N SER A 268 30.93 13.37 18.69
CA SER A 268 30.30 12.45 17.73
C SER A 268 30.43 12.93 16.30
N LYS A 269 30.45 14.26 16.09
CA LYS A 269 30.56 14.82 14.73
C LYS A 269 31.82 14.34 14.01
N ASP A 270 32.97 14.43 14.67
CA ASP A 270 34.23 14.01 14.07
C ASP A 270 34.27 12.49 13.85
N ILE A 271 33.75 11.71 14.81
CA ILE A 271 33.64 10.24 14.70
C ILE A 271 32.77 9.81 13.55
N LEU A 272 31.56 10.42 13.41
CA LEU A 272 30.63 10.05 12.37
C LEU A 272 31.11 10.49 10.98
N ASP A 273 31.76 11.66 10.89
CA ASP A 273 32.29 12.16 9.62
C ASP A 273 33.52 11.36 9.16
N GLU A 274 34.31 10.81 10.08
CA GLU A 274 35.49 9.96 9.79
C GLU A 274 35.09 8.54 9.34
N HIS A 275 34.17 7.89 10.07
CA HIS A 275 33.80 6.50 9.80
C HIS A 275 32.70 6.34 8.73
N CYS A 276 31.81 7.32 8.58
CA CYS A 276 30.66 7.26 7.67
C CYS A 276 30.83 8.20 6.48
N VAL A 277 32.01 8.18 5.85
CA VAL A 277 32.31 8.98 4.66
C VAL A 277 31.41 8.58 3.49
N GLU A 278 30.80 9.56 2.85
CA GLU A 278 29.87 9.40 1.72
C GLU A 278 30.61 9.18 0.38
N SER A 279 31.66 8.32 0.35
CA SER A 279 32.53 8.08 -0.80
C SER A 279 32.87 6.60 -0.95
N GLU A 280 32.78 6.06 -2.17
CA GLU A 280 33.22 4.70 -2.46
C GLU A 280 34.75 4.49 -2.29
N ALA A 281 35.54 5.55 -2.48
CA ALA A 281 36.99 5.45 -2.55
C ALA A 281 37.69 5.49 -1.18
N TYR A 282 37.07 6.08 -0.16
CA TYR A 282 37.73 6.40 1.11
C TYR A 282 36.94 5.97 2.36
N GLY A 283 35.72 5.42 2.21
CA GLY A 283 34.87 5.04 3.34
C GLY A 283 35.17 3.64 3.87
N GLU A 284 35.31 3.47 5.19
CA GLU A 284 35.33 2.14 5.82
C GLU A 284 33.99 1.42 5.69
N PHE A 285 32.89 2.17 5.54
CA PHE A 285 31.54 1.64 5.48
C PHE A 285 31.00 1.58 4.05
N ASP A 286 30.62 0.39 3.59
CA ASP A 286 30.03 0.19 2.27
C ASP A 286 28.51 0.48 2.28
N TYR A 287 28.13 1.57 1.65
CA TYR A 287 26.73 1.93 1.43
C TYR A 287 26.05 1.13 0.29
N GLY A 288 26.82 0.52 -0.60
CA GLY A 288 26.32 -0.23 -1.76
C GLY A 288 25.38 0.60 -2.63
N ILE A 289 24.24 0.04 -3.02
CA ILE A 289 23.26 0.70 -3.89
C ILE A 289 22.58 1.93 -3.23
N TYR A 290 22.80 2.15 -1.95
CA TYR A 290 22.20 3.27 -1.19
C TYR A 290 23.11 4.50 -1.16
N LEU A 291 24.36 4.41 -1.61
CA LEU A 291 25.28 5.53 -1.65
C LEU A 291 24.70 6.73 -2.40
N ALA A 292 24.00 6.49 -3.52
CA ALA A 292 23.36 7.56 -4.28
C ALA A 292 22.27 8.32 -3.50
N ALA A 293 21.60 7.69 -2.53
CA ALA A 293 20.63 8.36 -1.67
C ALA A 293 21.32 9.30 -0.68
N VAL A 294 22.42 8.84 -0.10
CA VAL A 294 23.18 9.61 0.89
C VAL A 294 23.88 10.79 0.22
N GLN A 295 24.57 10.58 -0.90
CA GLN A 295 25.24 11.65 -1.66
C GLN A 295 24.29 12.72 -2.22
N SER A 296 23.07 12.33 -2.60
CA SER A 296 22.05 13.27 -3.06
C SER A 296 21.30 13.96 -1.94
N GLN A 297 21.61 13.64 -0.67
CA GLN A 297 20.95 14.17 0.52
C GLN A 297 19.43 13.99 0.53
N VAL A 298 18.93 12.94 -0.14
CA VAL A 298 17.50 12.63 -0.18
C VAL A 298 17.02 12.13 1.19
N ASP A 299 17.89 11.47 1.94
CA ASP A 299 17.65 10.97 3.29
C ASP A 299 17.48 12.09 4.34
N SER A 300 18.10 13.25 4.11
CA SER A 300 18.02 14.43 5.00
C SER A 300 17.09 15.53 4.49
N SER A 301 16.59 15.42 3.26
CA SER A 301 15.69 16.44 2.68
C SER A 301 14.36 16.51 3.42
N GLU A 302 13.98 17.70 3.90
CA GLU A 302 12.66 17.97 4.47
C GLU A 302 11.59 18.21 3.38
N GLN A 303 12.00 18.53 2.15
CA GLN A 303 11.08 18.74 1.02
C GLN A 303 10.55 17.42 0.48
N PHE A 304 9.37 17.01 0.94
CA PHE A 304 8.76 15.73 0.57
C PHE A 304 8.61 15.54 -0.95
N ILE A 305 8.19 16.57 -1.68
CA ILE A 305 7.92 16.46 -3.13
C ILE A 305 9.21 16.12 -3.90
N SER A 306 10.30 16.83 -3.64
CA SER A 306 11.60 16.58 -4.28
C SER A 306 12.10 15.18 -3.98
N LYS A 307 12.06 14.79 -2.70
CA LYS A 307 12.41 13.45 -2.21
C LYS A 307 11.61 12.36 -2.92
N TYR A 308 10.30 12.51 -2.97
CA TYR A 308 9.39 11.55 -3.59
C TYR A 308 9.70 11.33 -5.07
N PHE A 309 9.84 12.40 -5.85
CA PHE A 309 10.11 12.28 -7.27
C PHE A 309 11.50 11.72 -7.57
N TYR A 310 12.49 12.04 -6.75
CA TYR A 310 13.82 11.43 -6.88
C TYR A 310 13.78 9.92 -6.65
N CYS A 311 13.12 9.46 -5.58
CA CYS A 311 12.98 8.04 -5.28
C CYS A 311 12.13 7.31 -6.34
N LEU A 312 11.06 7.94 -6.82
CA LEU A 312 10.23 7.40 -7.90
C LEU A 312 11.06 7.23 -9.19
N TRP A 313 11.83 8.26 -9.57
CA TRP A 313 12.73 8.19 -10.73
C TRP A 313 13.75 7.05 -10.58
N TRP A 314 14.37 6.92 -9.39
CA TRP A 314 15.29 5.84 -9.10
C TRP A 314 14.63 4.47 -9.26
N GLY A 315 13.43 4.30 -8.71
CA GLY A 315 12.65 3.07 -8.83
C GLY A 315 12.32 2.71 -10.28
N LEU A 316 11.82 3.68 -11.06
CA LEU A 316 11.48 3.49 -12.47
C LEU A 316 12.71 3.16 -13.32
N ARG A 317 13.84 3.83 -13.07
CA ARG A 317 15.11 3.58 -13.78
C ARG A 317 15.59 2.13 -13.55
N ASN A 318 15.54 1.64 -12.31
CA ASN A 318 15.99 0.29 -11.99
C ASN A 318 15.03 -0.79 -12.50
N LEU A 319 13.73 -0.56 -12.49
CA LEU A 319 12.75 -1.46 -13.10
C LEU A 319 12.94 -1.60 -14.60
N ARG A 320 13.18 -0.49 -15.30
CA ARG A 320 13.47 -0.51 -16.75
C ARG A 320 14.71 -1.36 -17.06
N TYR A 321 15.76 -1.23 -16.28
CA TYR A 321 16.99 -1.98 -16.48
C TYR A 321 16.77 -3.49 -16.31
N LYS A 322 16.09 -3.90 -15.25
CA LYS A 322 15.76 -5.31 -14.99
C LYS A 322 14.81 -5.90 -16.04
N LEU A 323 13.83 -5.11 -16.49
CA LEU A 323 12.89 -5.55 -17.52
C LEU A 323 13.62 -5.79 -18.86
N ASN A 324 14.53 -4.90 -19.27
CA ASN A 324 15.36 -5.08 -20.46
C ASN A 324 16.23 -6.33 -20.34
N LEU A 325 16.85 -6.58 -19.19
CA LEU A 325 17.67 -7.77 -18.94
C LEU A 325 16.82 -9.06 -19.06
N LEU A 326 15.62 -9.09 -18.50
CA LEU A 326 14.68 -10.22 -18.60
C LEU A 326 14.23 -10.47 -20.04
N LEU A 327 13.92 -9.42 -20.80
CA LEU A 327 13.56 -9.51 -22.22
C LEU A 327 14.73 -10.04 -23.06
N THR A 328 15.94 -9.57 -22.79
CA THR A 328 17.15 -10.04 -23.47
C THR A 328 17.42 -11.51 -23.16
N TYR A 329 17.27 -11.92 -21.89
CA TYR A 329 17.43 -13.31 -21.46
C TYR A 329 16.37 -14.23 -22.10
N ASN A 330 15.10 -13.83 -22.12
CA ASN A 330 14.04 -14.59 -22.77
C ASN A 330 14.27 -14.71 -24.30
N ASN A 331 14.71 -13.64 -24.96
CA ASN A 331 15.05 -13.69 -26.38
C ASN A 331 16.26 -14.60 -26.66
N ALA A 332 17.27 -14.59 -25.78
CA ALA A 332 18.42 -15.51 -25.88
C ALA A 332 17.98 -16.97 -25.67
N LEU A 333 17.07 -17.23 -24.72
CA LEU A 333 16.55 -18.56 -24.45
C LEU A 333 15.69 -19.10 -25.59
N VAL A 334 14.88 -18.23 -26.22
CA VAL A 334 14.10 -18.56 -27.42
C VAL A 334 15.05 -18.86 -28.63
N MET A 335 16.12 -18.09 -28.79
CA MET A 335 17.12 -18.36 -29.85
C MET A 335 17.85 -19.70 -29.63
N ILE A 336 18.21 -20.02 -28.39
CA ILE A 336 18.88 -21.29 -28.04
C ILE A 336 17.93 -22.48 -28.25
N MET A 337 16.66 -22.35 -27.85
CA MET A 337 15.65 -23.40 -28.08
C MET A 337 15.31 -23.56 -29.57
N GLY A 338 15.25 -22.46 -30.34
CA GLY A 338 15.05 -22.48 -31.79
C GLY A 338 16.22 -23.11 -32.56
N ALA A 339 17.44 -22.88 -32.11
CA ALA A 339 18.63 -23.48 -32.73
C ALA A 339 18.73 -25.01 -32.51
N ASN A 340 18.26 -25.51 -31.37
CA ASN A 340 18.20 -26.94 -31.05
C ASN A 340 17.06 -27.70 -31.77
N GLY A 341 16.04 -26.97 -32.26
CA GLY A 341 14.93 -27.55 -33.04
C GLY A 341 15.30 -27.79 -34.54
N SER A 342 16.31 -27.09 -35.07
CA SER A 342 16.70 -27.16 -36.47
C SER A 342 17.74 -28.25 -36.78
N SER A 343 18.24 -28.96 -35.78
CA SER A 343 19.23 -30.06 -36.00
C SER A 343 18.63 -31.47 -35.95
N ARG A 344 17.29 -31.58 -36.03
CA ARG A 344 16.57 -32.86 -36.18
C ARG A 344 15.55 -32.80 -37.30
N ALA A 345 16.02 -32.57 -38.51
CA ALA A 345 15.29 -32.81 -39.75
C ALA A 345 16.23 -33.50 -40.77
#